data_012b35e3be41e916d96af21a47dca755
#
_entry.id   012b35e3be41e916d96af21a47dca755
#
_cell.length_a   1.000
_cell.length_b   1.000
_cell.length_c   1.000
_cell.angle_alpha   90.00
_cell.angle_beta   90.00
_cell.angle_gamma   90.00
#
_symmetry.space_group_name_H-M   'P 1'
#
loop_
_entity.id
_entity.type
_entity.pdbx_description
1 polymer ?
#
loop_
_entity_poly.entity_id
_entity_poly.type
_entity_poly.pdbx_seq_one_letter_code
_entity_poly.pdbx_strand_id
1 'polypeptide(L)'
;PPADAGHSPRAFDRPLFGKTALWLRSAPSFHPREEFYRDSPYGPRKTNDLTDELGPLIGEFIDGCREAGIDVYLQIGAAEPTGLRDEDRPRLPDGQMPTGRIADVASLVSENVRAYNWAYTRDLVAAYPSITGFRIDWPEYPCYTPDEFFQDFGPYVANWAGDNGFDFDAIRDGVSDFQANVAARLSNDVLTTFVSDDGRANMLNWLEQFPSVRQWLQLKAVMSVDLLQDWRSIVDDLSGQKQLSAHAFMPPFSHITGFDFSQAASICDSIS
;
A
#
# COMPACT_ATOMS: atom_id res chain seq x y z
N PRO A 1 1.08 10.56 -26.00
CA PRO A 1 0.22 11.17 -25.02
C PRO A 1 0.75 12.54 -24.64
N PRO A 2 -0.10 13.46 -24.19
CA PRO A 2 0.36 14.74 -23.67
C PRO A 2 1.32 14.51 -22.49
N ALA A 3 2.35 15.35 -22.40
CA ALA A 3 3.34 15.24 -21.31
C ALA A 3 2.72 15.46 -19.91
N ASP A 4 1.54 16.06 -19.85
CA ASP A 4 0.77 16.32 -18.64
C ASP A 4 -0.33 15.28 -18.36
N ALA A 5 -0.42 14.21 -19.16
CA ALA A 5 -1.34 13.12 -18.88
C ALA A 5 -0.94 12.41 -17.59
N GLY A 6 -1.82 12.48 -16.60
CA GLY A 6 -1.55 11.95 -15.28
C GLY A 6 -1.72 10.44 -15.14
N HIS A 7 -2.08 9.74 -16.21
CA HIS A 7 -2.36 8.31 -16.17
C HIS A 7 -1.80 7.59 -17.39
N SER A 8 -1.22 6.42 -17.15
CA SER A 8 -0.85 5.45 -18.19
C SER A 8 -1.84 4.28 -18.17
N PRO A 9 -2.26 3.74 -19.32
CA PRO A 9 -3.15 2.57 -19.35
C PRO A 9 -2.56 1.41 -18.54
N ARG A 10 -3.39 0.75 -17.76
CA ARG A 10 -3.04 -0.44 -16.98
C ARG A 10 -3.53 -1.70 -17.68
N ALA A 11 -2.98 -2.86 -17.31
CA ALA A 11 -3.27 -4.13 -17.97
C ALA A 11 -4.76 -4.51 -18.02
N PHE A 12 -5.57 -4.03 -17.07
CA PHE A 12 -7.01 -4.28 -17.02
C PHE A 12 -7.88 -3.11 -17.49
N ASP A 13 -7.27 -1.99 -17.93
CA ASP A 13 -8.04 -0.88 -18.50
C ASP A 13 -8.67 -1.34 -19.82
N ARG A 14 -9.98 -1.19 -19.92
CA ARG A 14 -10.73 -1.60 -21.11
C ARG A 14 -10.79 -0.48 -22.13
N PRO A 15 -10.90 -0.81 -23.43
CA PRO A 15 -11.20 0.19 -24.45
C PRO A 15 -12.51 0.92 -24.13
N LEU A 16 -12.45 2.24 -24.06
CA LEU A 16 -13.62 3.09 -23.85
C LEU A 16 -13.91 3.89 -25.11
N PHE A 17 -15.18 3.95 -25.49
CA PHE A 17 -15.65 4.71 -26.68
C PHE A 17 -14.86 4.38 -27.96
N GLY A 18 -14.51 3.11 -28.15
CA GLY A 18 -13.73 2.65 -29.31
C GLY A 18 -12.25 3.03 -29.29
N LYS A 19 -11.73 3.51 -28.16
CA LYS A 19 -10.31 3.81 -27.96
C LYS A 19 -9.60 2.63 -27.31
N THR A 20 -8.35 2.40 -27.69
CA THR A 20 -7.50 1.34 -27.12
C THR A 20 -6.86 1.73 -25.79
N ALA A 21 -6.89 3.02 -25.44
CA ALA A 21 -6.35 3.56 -24.19
C ALA A 21 -7.17 4.78 -23.75
N LEU A 22 -7.27 4.95 -22.43
CA LEU A 22 -7.81 6.14 -21.81
C LEU A 22 -6.66 6.99 -21.27
N TRP A 23 -6.57 8.23 -21.74
CA TRP A 23 -5.61 9.20 -21.23
C TRP A 23 -6.35 10.27 -20.46
N LEU A 24 -6.02 10.39 -19.18
CA LEU A 24 -6.61 11.37 -18.28
C LEU A 24 -5.59 12.46 -17.99
N ARG A 25 -6.04 13.71 -18.05
CA ARG A 25 -5.33 14.80 -17.41
C ARG A 25 -5.65 14.77 -15.92
N SER A 26 -4.66 14.91 -15.09
CA SER A 26 -4.84 15.00 -13.65
C SER A 26 -3.90 16.04 -13.05
N ALA A 27 -4.35 16.66 -11.98
CA ALA A 27 -3.58 17.60 -11.18
C ALA A 27 -3.93 17.41 -9.69
N PRO A 28 -3.09 17.87 -8.76
CA PRO A 28 -3.51 18.04 -7.39
C PRO A 28 -4.67 19.04 -7.35
N SER A 29 -5.64 18.82 -6.47
CA SER A 29 -6.79 19.71 -6.28
C SER A 29 -6.48 20.94 -5.43
N PHE A 30 -5.24 21.16 -5.07
CA PHE A 30 -4.75 22.31 -4.31
C PHE A 30 -3.31 22.63 -4.73
N HIS A 31 -2.85 23.82 -4.36
CA HIS A 31 -1.44 24.19 -4.54
C HIS A 31 -0.62 23.66 -3.36
N PRO A 32 0.27 22.67 -3.59
CA PRO A 32 1.08 22.10 -2.53
C PRO A 32 2.05 23.13 -1.95
N ARG A 33 2.35 22.98 -0.67
CA ARG A 33 3.32 23.80 0.08
C ARG A 33 4.66 23.10 0.11
N GLU A 34 5.61 23.52 -0.72
CA GLU A 34 6.92 22.88 -0.86
C GLU A 34 7.70 22.79 0.46
N GLU A 35 7.44 23.70 1.40
CA GLU A 35 8.11 23.68 2.70
C GLU A 35 7.82 22.42 3.52
N PHE A 36 6.70 21.74 3.34
CA PHE A 36 6.42 20.48 4.03
C PHE A 36 7.28 19.32 3.55
N TYR A 37 7.78 19.39 2.31
CA TYR A 37 8.52 18.30 1.66
C TYR A 37 10.05 18.43 1.78
N ARG A 38 10.56 19.40 2.55
CA ARG A 38 12.03 19.66 2.64
C ARG A 38 12.83 18.47 3.14
N ASP A 39 12.25 17.69 4.06
CA ASP A 39 12.90 16.54 4.67
C ASP A 39 12.53 15.22 3.97
N SER A 40 11.78 15.28 2.87
CA SER A 40 11.39 14.14 2.06
C SER A 40 12.18 14.12 0.75
N PRO A 41 12.68 12.95 0.30
CA PRO A 41 13.27 12.82 -1.02
C PRO A 41 12.23 12.88 -2.16
N TYR A 42 10.95 12.85 -1.80
CA TYR A 42 9.82 13.01 -2.70
C TYR A 42 9.23 14.39 -2.57
N GLY A 43 9.07 15.08 -3.71
CA GLY A 43 8.37 16.36 -3.75
C GLY A 43 6.86 16.21 -3.96
N PRO A 44 6.12 17.32 -3.87
CA PRO A 44 4.69 17.33 -4.16
C PRO A 44 4.42 17.09 -5.64
N ARG A 45 3.18 16.69 -5.96
CA ARG A 45 2.71 16.62 -7.36
C ARG A 45 2.68 18.02 -7.97
N LYS A 46 3.14 18.12 -9.22
CA LYS A 46 3.11 19.38 -9.97
C LYS A 46 1.69 19.78 -10.32
N THR A 47 1.39 21.06 -10.13
CA THR A 47 0.12 21.69 -10.51
C THR A 47 0.07 21.93 -12.01
N ASN A 48 -1.13 22.09 -12.54
CA ASN A 48 -1.40 22.58 -13.89
C ASN A 48 -2.73 23.38 -13.88
N ASP A 49 -3.21 23.80 -15.05
CA ASP A 49 -4.45 24.57 -15.21
C ASP A 49 -5.69 23.93 -14.55
N LEU A 50 -5.75 22.60 -14.42
CA LEU A 50 -6.85 21.93 -13.70
C LEU A 50 -6.84 22.22 -12.21
N THR A 51 -5.66 22.48 -11.60
CA THR A 51 -5.56 22.87 -10.19
C THR A 51 -6.29 24.18 -9.94
N ASP A 52 -6.11 25.16 -10.84
CA ASP A 52 -6.73 26.48 -10.73
C ASP A 52 -8.22 26.44 -11.09
N GLU A 53 -8.58 25.70 -12.13
CA GLU A 53 -9.93 25.66 -12.69
C GLU A 53 -10.89 24.80 -11.84
N LEU A 54 -10.46 23.61 -11.43
CA LEU A 54 -11.32 22.60 -10.80
C LEU A 54 -10.95 22.30 -9.34
N GLY A 55 -9.73 22.65 -8.93
CA GLY A 55 -9.28 22.40 -7.56
C GLY A 55 -10.17 22.95 -6.46
N PRO A 56 -10.62 24.22 -6.55
CA PRO A 56 -11.49 24.82 -5.54
C PRO A 56 -12.80 24.06 -5.30
N LEU A 57 -13.36 23.40 -6.33
CA LEU A 57 -14.59 22.61 -6.21
C LEU A 57 -14.48 21.47 -5.20
N ILE A 58 -13.27 20.93 -5.01
CA ILE A 58 -13.03 19.85 -4.03
C ILE A 58 -13.17 20.39 -2.60
N GLY A 59 -12.59 21.55 -2.32
CA GLY A 59 -12.76 22.22 -1.03
C GLY A 59 -14.22 22.57 -0.73
N GLU A 60 -14.90 23.18 -1.68
CA GLU A 60 -16.34 23.53 -1.57
C GLU A 60 -17.20 22.28 -1.33
N PHE A 61 -16.91 21.17 -2.03
CA PHE A 61 -17.62 19.91 -1.84
C PHE A 61 -17.40 19.33 -0.44
N ILE A 62 -16.15 19.34 0.05
CA ILE A 62 -15.81 18.86 1.39
C ILE A 62 -16.56 19.69 2.45
N ASP A 63 -16.50 21.02 2.35
CA ASP A 63 -17.14 21.91 3.29
C ASP A 63 -18.66 21.74 3.27
N GLY A 64 -19.28 21.65 2.09
CA GLY A 64 -20.72 21.39 1.96
C GLY A 64 -21.15 20.05 2.56
N CYS A 65 -20.35 19.00 2.43
CA CYS A 65 -20.59 17.71 3.09
C CYS A 65 -20.54 17.87 4.63
N ARG A 66 -19.54 18.58 5.14
CA ARG A 66 -19.39 18.83 6.58
C ARG A 66 -20.52 19.68 7.15
N GLU A 67 -20.95 20.70 6.44
CA GLU A 67 -22.13 21.52 6.81
C GLU A 67 -23.43 20.69 6.84
N ALA A 68 -23.54 19.70 5.97
CA ALA A 68 -24.65 18.74 5.95
C ALA A 68 -24.54 17.63 7.03
N GLY A 69 -23.51 17.66 7.88
CA GLY A 69 -23.26 16.65 8.92
C GLY A 69 -22.71 15.31 8.41
N ILE A 70 -22.13 15.32 7.20
CA ILE A 70 -21.51 14.11 6.58
C ILE A 70 -20.02 14.09 6.91
N ASP A 71 -19.53 12.96 7.40
CA ASP A 71 -18.11 12.76 7.63
C ASP A 71 -17.35 12.55 6.31
N VAL A 72 -16.22 13.26 6.17
CA VAL A 72 -15.40 13.23 4.96
C VAL A 72 -14.02 12.70 5.27
N TYR A 73 -13.66 11.61 4.61
CA TYR A 73 -12.32 11.01 4.70
C TYR A 73 -11.60 11.12 3.36
N LEU A 74 -10.34 11.54 3.39
CA LEU A 74 -9.48 11.48 2.22
C LEU A 74 -8.85 10.08 2.13
N GLN A 75 -9.11 9.37 1.03
CA GLN A 75 -8.45 8.10 0.77
C GLN A 75 -7.11 8.37 0.09
N ILE A 76 -6.04 7.82 0.68
CA ILE A 76 -4.67 7.95 0.18
C ILE A 76 -3.96 6.60 0.27
N GLY A 77 -3.07 6.30 -0.68
CA GLY A 77 -2.24 5.09 -0.65
C GLY A 77 -1.30 5.09 0.56
N ALA A 78 -1.18 3.95 1.21
CA ALA A 78 -0.38 3.81 2.43
C ALA A 78 1.12 4.06 2.19
N ALA A 79 1.62 3.66 1.01
CA ALA A 79 3.03 3.76 0.64
C ALA A 79 3.18 4.00 -0.88
N GLU A 80 2.54 5.05 -1.42
CA GLU A 80 2.48 5.33 -2.86
C GLU A 80 2.91 6.76 -3.20
N PRO A 81 4.18 7.14 -3.01
CA PRO A 81 4.66 8.46 -3.40
C PRO A 81 4.67 8.60 -4.93
N THR A 82 4.42 9.80 -5.42
CA THR A 82 4.50 10.08 -6.85
C THR A 82 5.94 9.96 -7.34
N GLY A 83 6.15 9.16 -8.39
CA GLY A 83 7.48 8.99 -8.98
C GLY A 83 8.38 8.10 -8.14
N LEU A 84 7.83 6.97 -7.68
CA LEU A 84 8.52 5.99 -6.83
C LEU A 84 9.93 5.67 -7.33
N ARG A 85 10.92 5.91 -6.47
CA ARG A 85 12.35 5.68 -6.73
C ARG A 85 12.65 4.20 -6.72
N ASP A 86 13.63 3.78 -7.51
CA ASP A 86 13.98 2.36 -7.64
C ASP A 86 14.41 1.72 -6.32
N GLU A 87 15.11 2.46 -5.47
CA GLU A 87 15.57 2.01 -4.16
C GLU A 87 14.43 1.75 -3.16
N ASP A 88 13.29 2.42 -3.33
CA ASP A 88 12.13 2.30 -2.46
C ASP A 88 11.15 1.22 -2.94
N ARG A 89 11.43 0.60 -4.10
CA ARG A 89 10.58 -0.46 -4.65
C ARG A 89 10.81 -1.80 -3.93
N PRO A 90 9.73 -2.55 -3.65
CA PRO A 90 9.87 -3.89 -3.11
C PRO A 90 10.58 -4.82 -4.10
N ARG A 91 11.25 -5.85 -3.57
CA ARG A 91 12.02 -6.83 -4.34
C ARG A 91 11.50 -8.24 -4.10
N LEU A 92 11.69 -9.10 -5.12
CA LEU A 92 11.56 -10.54 -5.01
C LEU A 92 12.75 -11.14 -4.23
N PRO A 93 12.68 -12.42 -3.82
CA PRO A 93 13.81 -13.07 -3.13
C PRO A 93 15.12 -13.07 -3.92
N ASP A 94 15.07 -13.04 -5.24
CA ASP A 94 16.24 -12.95 -6.14
C ASP A 94 16.76 -11.51 -6.33
N GLY A 95 16.16 -10.52 -5.67
CA GLY A 95 16.52 -9.11 -5.77
C GLY A 95 15.91 -8.38 -6.97
N GLN A 96 15.17 -9.05 -7.84
CA GLN A 96 14.48 -8.41 -8.96
C GLN A 96 13.19 -7.73 -8.53
N MET A 97 12.70 -6.81 -9.34
CA MET A 97 11.37 -6.23 -9.12
C MET A 97 10.28 -7.20 -9.60
N PRO A 98 9.14 -7.27 -8.88
CA PRO A 98 7.99 -8.00 -9.37
C PRO A 98 7.57 -7.50 -10.76
N THR A 99 7.23 -8.42 -11.66
CA THR A 99 6.78 -8.10 -13.02
C THR A 99 5.27 -7.86 -13.06
N GLY A 100 4.80 -7.08 -14.03
CA GLY A 100 3.36 -6.89 -14.26
C GLY A 100 2.62 -6.24 -13.10
N ARG A 101 3.29 -5.43 -12.27
CA ARG A 101 2.69 -4.76 -11.11
C ARG A 101 1.52 -3.89 -11.54
N ILE A 102 0.42 -4.01 -10.80
CA ILE A 102 -0.80 -3.23 -11.00
C ILE A 102 -0.77 -1.98 -10.10
N ALA A 103 -0.33 -2.14 -8.86
CA ALA A 103 -0.13 -1.04 -7.91
C ALA A 103 1.37 -0.75 -7.73
N ASP A 104 1.74 0.54 -7.75
CA ASP A 104 3.14 0.97 -7.57
C ASP A 104 3.44 1.26 -6.10
N VAL A 105 3.11 0.29 -5.23
CA VAL A 105 3.36 0.37 -3.78
C VAL A 105 4.85 0.25 -3.49
N ALA A 106 5.36 1.11 -2.63
CA ALA A 106 6.72 1.08 -2.14
C ALA A 106 6.94 -0.01 -1.08
N SER A 107 8.18 -0.22 -0.68
CA SER A 107 8.50 -0.96 0.54
C SER A 107 7.84 -0.29 1.74
N LEU A 108 7.06 -1.05 2.54
CA LEU A 108 6.28 -0.53 3.66
C LEU A 108 7.17 0.04 4.79
N VAL A 109 8.44 -0.32 4.79
CA VAL A 109 9.43 0.12 5.77
C VAL A 109 10.44 1.12 5.22
N SER A 110 10.18 1.68 4.02
CA SER A 110 11.02 2.75 3.48
C SER A 110 10.85 4.04 4.27
N GLU A 111 11.94 4.51 4.88
CA GLU A 111 11.99 5.79 5.59
C GLU A 111 11.72 6.97 4.65
N ASN A 112 12.15 6.89 3.42
CA ASN A 112 11.89 7.89 2.38
C ASN A 112 10.40 8.09 2.13
N VAL A 113 9.67 6.97 2.05
CA VAL A 113 8.22 6.98 1.81
C VAL A 113 7.47 7.47 3.04
N ARG A 114 7.90 7.08 4.23
CA ARG A 114 7.34 7.57 5.50
C ARG A 114 7.52 9.08 5.64
N ALA A 115 8.70 9.62 5.32
CA ALA A 115 8.94 11.06 5.29
C ALA A 115 7.99 11.78 4.31
N TYR A 116 7.73 11.18 3.14
CA TYR A 116 6.74 11.70 2.21
C TYR A 116 5.31 11.66 2.79
N ASN A 117 4.92 10.57 3.44
CA ASN A 117 3.60 10.44 4.06
C ASN A 117 3.35 11.56 5.09
N TRP A 118 4.34 11.85 5.93
CA TRP A 118 4.30 12.98 6.86
C TRP A 118 4.09 14.32 6.16
N ALA A 119 4.87 14.60 5.11
CA ALA A 119 4.80 15.83 4.33
C ALA A 119 3.43 15.99 3.65
N TYR A 120 3.00 14.95 2.94
CA TYR A 120 1.78 14.95 2.14
C TYR A 120 0.52 15.08 3.00
N THR A 121 0.49 14.41 4.15
CA THR A 121 -0.65 14.46 5.05
C THR A 121 -0.82 15.85 5.69
N ARG A 122 0.29 16.49 6.10
CA ARG A 122 0.28 17.88 6.59
C ARG A 122 -0.21 18.86 5.52
N ASP A 123 0.21 18.66 4.29
CA ASP A 123 -0.19 19.50 3.16
C ASP A 123 -1.70 19.35 2.86
N LEU A 124 -2.21 18.12 2.89
CA LEU A 124 -3.65 17.83 2.73
C LEU A 124 -4.50 18.48 3.83
N VAL A 125 -4.09 18.40 5.09
CA VAL A 125 -4.83 19.04 6.19
C VAL A 125 -4.77 20.56 6.11
N ALA A 126 -3.64 21.10 5.63
CA ALA A 126 -3.52 22.54 5.40
C ALA A 126 -4.40 23.04 4.24
N ALA A 127 -4.65 22.18 3.24
CA ALA A 127 -5.57 22.47 2.13
C ALA A 127 -7.04 22.24 2.51
N TYR A 128 -7.32 21.19 3.29
CA TYR A 128 -8.68 20.75 3.64
C TYR A 128 -8.85 20.56 5.15
N PRO A 129 -8.86 21.62 5.94
CA PRO A 129 -8.87 21.52 7.41
C PRO A 129 -10.15 20.91 7.97
N SER A 130 -11.25 20.95 7.23
CA SER A 130 -12.58 20.48 7.67
C SER A 130 -12.79 18.96 7.54
N ILE A 131 -11.87 18.21 6.93
CA ILE A 131 -12.00 16.75 6.82
C ILE A 131 -12.10 16.06 8.19
N THR A 132 -12.83 14.96 8.23
CA THR A 132 -12.94 14.12 9.44
C THR A 132 -11.66 13.34 9.69
N GLY A 133 -11.04 12.80 8.64
CA GLY A 133 -9.84 11.99 8.77
C GLY A 133 -9.30 11.46 7.45
N PHE A 134 -8.47 10.43 7.57
CA PHE A 134 -7.85 9.73 6.46
C PHE A 134 -8.29 8.28 6.41
N ARG A 135 -8.46 7.78 5.20
CA ARG A 135 -8.62 6.36 4.89
C ARG A 135 -7.37 5.90 4.16
N ILE A 136 -6.54 5.13 4.85
CA ILE A 136 -5.30 4.60 4.29
C ILE A 136 -5.63 3.38 3.44
N ASP A 137 -5.32 3.47 2.15
CA ASP A 137 -5.62 2.42 1.18
C ASP A 137 -4.44 1.46 1.10
N TRP A 138 -4.73 0.19 1.33
CA TRP A 138 -3.78 -0.92 1.30
C TRP A 138 -2.48 -0.68 2.09
N PRO A 139 -2.56 -0.72 3.44
CA PRO A 139 -1.37 -0.65 4.29
C PRO A 139 -0.57 -1.96 4.30
N GLU A 140 -0.85 -2.85 3.36
CA GLU A 140 -0.20 -4.13 3.10
C GLU A 140 0.24 -4.24 1.65
N TYR A 141 0.97 -5.32 1.33
CA TYR A 141 1.43 -5.54 -0.04
C TYR A 141 0.29 -6.01 -0.97
N PRO A 142 0.25 -5.54 -2.23
CA PRO A 142 -0.73 -5.99 -3.21
C PRO A 142 -0.55 -7.48 -3.53
N CYS A 143 -1.63 -8.11 -4.03
CA CYS A 143 -1.66 -9.52 -4.39
C CYS A 143 -2.35 -9.78 -5.73
N TYR A 144 -2.25 -8.85 -6.66
CA TYR A 144 -2.91 -8.96 -7.97
C TYR A 144 -2.21 -9.91 -8.95
N THR A 145 -0.92 -10.12 -8.79
CA THR A 145 -0.15 -11.04 -9.62
C THR A 145 0.63 -12.02 -8.75
N PRO A 146 0.98 -13.21 -9.27
CA PRO A 146 1.79 -14.18 -8.51
C PRO A 146 3.11 -13.61 -8.00
N ASP A 147 3.79 -12.77 -8.79
CA ASP A 147 5.04 -12.14 -8.38
C ASP A 147 4.84 -11.19 -7.19
N GLU A 148 3.72 -10.47 -7.16
CA GLU A 148 3.42 -9.58 -6.03
C GLU A 148 3.24 -10.31 -4.70
N PHE A 149 2.91 -11.61 -4.71
CA PHE A 149 2.87 -12.40 -3.49
C PHE A 149 4.23 -12.52 -2.82
N PHE A 150 5.32 -12.64 -3.61
CA PHE A 150 6.66 -12.97 -3.13
C PHE A 150 7.50 -11.74 -2.75
N GLN A 151 6.91 -10.59 -2.48
CA GLN A 151 7.59 -9.41 -1.96
C GLN A 151 7.37 -9.29 -0.44
N ASP A 152 8.19 -8.55 0.36
CA ASP A 152 9.28 -7.72 -0.07
C ASP A 152 10.60 -8.23 0.50
N PHE A 153 11.64 -8.27 -0.34
CA PHE A 153 13.01 -8.65 0.03
C PHE A 153 14.00 -7.53 -0.35
N GLY A 154 13.55 -6.29 -0.31
CA GLY A 154 14.38 -5.12 -0.57
C GLY A 154 15.33 -4.77 0.58
N PRO A 155 16.27 -3.81 0.33
CA PRO A 155 17.30 -3.46 1.32
C PRO A 155 16.72 -2.84 2.59
N TYR A 156 15.63 -2.10 2.52
CA TYR A 156 14.95 -1.56 3.70
C TYR A 156 14.42 -2.67 4.60
N VAL A 157 13.83 -3.71 4.00
CA VAL A 157 13.32 -4.87 4.76
C VAL A 157 14.44 -5.64 5.41
N ALA A 158 15.60 -5.78 4.74
CA ALA A 158 16.75 -6.48 5.32
C ALA A 158 17.22 -5.83 6.63
N ASN A 159 17.36 -4.50 6.64
CA ASN A 159 17.75 -3.76 7.83
C ASN A 159 16.66 -3.83 8.91
N TRP A 160 15.41 -3.52 8.55
CA TRP A 160 14.28 -3.51 9.46
C TRP A 160 14.02 -4.88 10.11
N ALA A 161 14.14 -5.96 9.34
CA ALA A 161 13.94 -7.33 9.82
C ALA A 161 14.94 -7.70 10.92
N GLY A 162 16.23 -7.33 10.75
CA GLY A 162 17.27 -7.56 11.73
C GLY A 162 16.97 -6.85 13.06
N ASP A 163 16.54 -5.59 13.00
CA ASP A 163 16.18 -4.81 14.19
C ASP A 163 14.92 -5.34 14.89
N ASN A 164 14.07 -6.07 14.19
CA ASN A 164 12.83 -6.68 14.70
C ASN A 164 12.94 -8.19 14.97
N GLY A 165 14.15 -8.73 15.00
CA GLY A 165 14.43 -10.11 15.45
C GLY A 165 14.09 -11.19 14.41
N PHE A 166 14.01 -10.84 13.13
CA PHE A 166 13.85 -11.80 12.03
C PHE A 166 15.18 -12.14 11.39
N ASP A 167 15.39 -13.41 11.06
CA ASP A 167 16.51 -13.86 10.23
C ASP A 167 16.16 -13.66 8.75
N PHE A 168 16.45 -12.46 8.25
CA PHE A 168 16.10 -12.07 6.89
C PHE A 168 16.67 -13.01 5.83
N ASP A 169 17.94 -13.40 5.96
CA ASP A 169 18.60 -14.25 4.97
C ASP A 169 17.99 -15.66 4.93
N ALA A 170 17.74 -16.24 6.09
CA ALA A 170 17.06 -17.55 6.19
C ALA A 170 15.63 -17.51 5.63
N ILE A 171 14.91 -16.40 5.87
CA ILE A 171 13.56 -16.21 5.30
C ILE A 171 13.64 -16.07 3.80
N ARG A 172 14.52 -15.22 3.28
CA ARG A 172 14.70 -14.98 1.83
C ARG A 172 15.04 -16.28 1.10
N ASP A 173 16.03 -17.02 1.59
CA ASP A 173 16.51 -18.23 0.95
C ASP A 173 15.43 -19.32 0.96
N GLY A 174 14.71 -19.49 2.07
CA GLY A 174 13.62 -20.45 2.16
C GLY A 174 12.38 -20.07 1.34
N VAL A 175 12.06 -18.79 1.19
CA VAL A 175 10.99 -18.33 0.29
C VAL A 175 11.41 -18.43 -1.17
N SER A 176 12.68 -18.18 -1.50
CA SER A 176 13.23 -18.40 -2.84
C SER A 176 13.11 -19.88 -3.27
N ASP A 177 13.48 -20.82 -2.37
CA ASP A 177 13.29 -22.26 -2.61
C ASP A 177 11.81 -22.61 -2.80
N PHE A 178 10.94 -22.08 -1.97
CA PHE A 178 9.49 -22.28 -2.10
C PHE A 178 8.97 -21.76 -3.43
N GLN A 179 9.29 -20.51 -3.82
CA GLN A 179 8.89 -19.91 -5.09
C GLN A 179 9.34 -20.75 -6.29
N ALA A 180 10.61 -21.17 -6.30
CA ALA A 180 11.16 -21.97 -7.37
C ALA A 180 10.50 -23.36 -7.51
N ASN A 181 10.01 -23.90 -6.40
CA ASN A 181 9.51 -25.28 -6.36
C ASN A 181 7.99 -25.38 -6.13
N VAL A 182 7.27 -24.24 -5.99
CA VAL A 182 5.84 -24.25 -5.66
C VAL A 182 5.01 -25.06 -6.66
N ALA A 183 5.28 -24.94 -7.95
CA ALA A 183 4.57 -25.68 -9.00
C ALA A 183 4.78 -27.19 -8.91
N ALA A 184 5.97 -27.64 -8.53
CA ALA A 184 6.29 -29.05 -8.34
C ALA A 184 5.70 -29.63 -7.04
N ARG A 185 5.52 -28.78 -6.02
CA ARG A 185 5.02 -29.15 -4.69
C ARG A 185 3.49 -29.08 -4.58
N LEU A 186 2.84 -28.24 -5.41
CA LEU A 186 1.39 -28.12 -5.53
C LEU A 186 0.85 -29.09 -6.59
N SER A 187 0.87 -30.39 -6.26
CA SER A 187 0.24 -31.41 -7.14
C SER A 187 -1.29 -31.29 -7.13
N ASN A 188 -1.94 -31.88 -8.15
CA ASN A 188 -3.39 -31.95 -8.18
C ASN A 188 -3.98 -32.66 -6.93
N ASP A 189 -3.28 -33.65 -6.39
CA ASP A 189 -3.71 -34.34 -5.18
C ASP A 189 -3.68 -33.39 -3.96
N VAL A 190 -2.63 -32.59 -3.81
CA VAL A 190 -2.53 -31.58 -2.76
C VAL A 190 -3.65 -30.53 -2.93
N LEU A 191 -3.82 -30.00 -4.14
CA LEU A 191 -4.87 -29.01 -4.41
C LEU A 191 -6.27 -29.55 -4.13
N THR A 192 -6.51 -30.82 -4.43
CA THR A 192 -7.81 -31.47 -4.12
C THR A 192 -8.07 -31.51 -2.62
N THR A 193 -7.05 -31.68 -1.78
CA THR A 193 -7.22 -31.64 -0.32
C THR A 193 -7.58 -30.26 0.19
N PHE A 194 -7.17 -29.19 -0.51
CA PHE A 194 -7.47 -27.80 -0.09
C PHE A 194 -8.93 -27.39 -0.38
N VAL A 195 -9.60 -28.06 -1.30
CA VAL A 195 -11.03 -27.80 -1.61
C VAL A 195 -11.99 -28.77 -0.90
N SER A 196 -11.47 -29.66 -0.05
CA SER A 196 -12.28 -30.54 0.79
C SER A 196 -12.88 -29.80 2.00
N ASP A 197 -13.76 -30.45 2.74
CA ASP A 197 -14.35 -29.88 3.97
C ASP A 197 -13.30 -29.48 5.01
N ASP A 198 -12.16 -30.18 5.06
CA ASP A 198 -11.00 -29.88 5.91
C ASP A 198 -9.95 -29.01 5.18
N GLY A 199 -10.29 -28.40 4.08
CA GLY A 199 -9.34 -27.73 3.17
C GLY A 199 -8.46 -26.69 3.85
N ARG A 200 -9.02 -25.90 4.77
CA ARG A 200 -8.25 -24.92 5.55
C ARG A 200 -7.18 -25.57 6.41
N ALA A 201 -7.54 -26.64 7.13
CA ALA A 201 -6.60 -27.36 7.98
C ALA A 201 -5.50 -28.02 7.13
N ASN A 202 -5.87 -28.61 6.00
CA ASN A 202 -4.93 -29.22 5.07
C ASN A 202 -3.95 -28.19 4.48
N MET A 203 -4.43 -27.03 4.10
CA MET A 203 -3.57 -25.94 3.61
C MET A 203 -2.59 -25.44 4.71
N LEU A 204 -3.07 -25.26 5.94
CA LEU A 204 -2.21 -24.84 7.05
C LEU A 204 -1.15 -25.89 7.36
N ASN A 205 -1.52 -27.16 7.44
CA ASN A 205 -0.59 -28.27 7.65
C ASN A 205 0.44 -28.38 6.50
N TRP A 206 0.03 -28.07 5.28
CA TRP A 206 0.96 -28.04 4.15
C TRP A 206 1.93 -26.87 4.27
N LEU A 207 1.48 -25.67 4.64
CA LEU A 207 2.32 -24.49 4.86
C LEU A 207 3.28 -24.66 6.04
N GLU A 208 2.94 -25.47 7.05
CA GLU A 208 3.83 -25.78 8.18
C GLU A 208 5.10 -26.53 7.76
N GLN A 209 5.09 -27.18 6.61
CA GLN A 209 6.28 -27.80 6.03
C GLN A 209 7.31 -26.76 5.52
N PHE A 210 6.94 -25.50 5.47
CA PHE A 210 7.76 -24.40 4.98
C PHE A 210 7.88 -23.30 6.06
N PRO A 211 8.71 -23.51 7.09
CA PRO A 211 8.81 -22.57 8.20
C PRO A 211 9.23 -21.16 7.79
N SER A 212 10.06 -21.02 6.74
CA SER A 212 10.45 -19.71 6.20
C SER A 212 9.28 -18.97 5.56
N VAL A 213 8.34 -19.67 4.92
CA VAL A 213 7.11 -19.06 4.38
C VAL A 213 6.25 -18.51 5.50
N ARG A 214 6.09 -19.25 6.59
CA ARG A 214 5.34 -18.79 7.77
C ARG A 214 6.00 -17.56 8.39
N GLN A 215 7.33 -17.58 8.56
CA GLN A 215 8.07 -16.43 9.08
C GLN A 215 7.98 -15.21 8.18
N TRP A 216 8.02 -15.41 6.86
CA TRP A 216 7.83 -14.34 5.88
C TRP A 216 6.41 -13.72 5.95
N LEU A 217 5.35 -14.53 6.05
CA LEU A 217 3.99 -14.01 6.24
C LEU A 217 3.87 -13.22 7.56
N GLN A 218 4.52 -13.69 8.61
CA GLN A 218 4.59 -12.97 9.89
C GLN A 218 5.37 -11.65 9.76
N LEU A 219 6.51 -11.65 9.05
CA LEU A 219 7.30 -10.46 8.76
C LEU A 219 6.44 -9.39 8.06
N LYS A 220 5.69 -9.79 7.03
CA LYS A 220 4.76 -8.87 6.32
C LYS A 220 3.70 -8.29 7.25
N ALA A 221 3.13 -9.10 8.12
CA ALA A 221 2.11 -8.65 9.06
C ALA A 221 2.69 -7.63 10.06
N VAL A 222 3.89 -7.86 10.57
CA VAL A 222 4.54 -6.91 11.50
C VAL A 222 4.92 -5.61 10.78
N MET A 223 5.40 -5.65 9.53
CA MET A 223 5.69 -4.45 8.74
C MET A 223 4.42 -3.62 8.46
N SER A 224 3.29 -4.27 8.15
CA SER A 224 2.01 -3.60 7.96
C SER A 224 1.52 -2.90 9.23
N VAL A 225 1.65 -3.57 10.37
CA VAL A 225 1.31 -2.99 11.68
C VAL A 225 2.21 -1.80 12.02
N ASP A 226 3.51 -1.91 11.78
CA ASP A 226 4.47 -0.83 12.00
C ASP A 226 4.16 0.40 11.12
N LEU A 227 3.80 0.18 9.85
CA LEU A 227 3.33 1.26 8.97
C LEU A 227 2.05 1.91 9.48
N LEU A 228 1.09 1.14 10.01
CA LEU A 228 -0.13 1.69 10.58
C LEU A 228 0.14 2.49 11.85
N GLN A 229 1.10 2.09 12.68
CA GLN A 229 1.54 2.85 13.86
C GLN A 229 2.18 4.18 13.46
N ASP A 230 2.97 4.20 12.37
CA ASP A 230 3.49 5.44 11.80
C ASP A 230 2.33 6.35 11.32
N TRP A 231 1.37 5.81 10.58
CA TRP A 231 0.17 6.54 10.18
C TRP A 231 -0.64 7.09 11.37
N ARG A 232 -0.77 6.32 12.45
CA ARG A 232 -1.41 6.81 13.67
C ARG A 232 -0.63 8.00 14.25
N SER A 233 0.69 7.89 14.32
CA SER A 233 1.55 8.98 14.78
C SER A 233 1.42 10.24 13.92
N ILE A 234 1.37 10.08 12.58
CA ILE A 234 1.13 11.18 11.64
C ILE A 234 -0.21 11.86 11.97
N VAL A 235 -1.28 11.08 12.08
CA VAL A 235 -2.63 11.61 12.26
C VAL A 235 -2.80 12.26 13.62
N ASP A 236 -2.16 11.75 14.67
CA ASP A 236 -2.17 12.32 16.01
C ASP A 236 -1.42 13.65 16.11
N ASP A 237 -0.37 13.86 15.29
CA ASP A 237 0.37 15.11 15.20
C ASP A 237 -0.41 16.24 14.47
N LEU A 238 -1.47 15.89 13.75
CA LEU A 238 -2.26 16.86 13.00
C LEU A 238 -3.19 17.67 13.91
N SER A 239 -3.39 18.92 13.56
CA SER A 239 -4.37 19.77 14.26
C SER A 239 -5.80 19.26 14.02
N GLY A 240 -6.63 19.28 15.08
CA GLY A 240 -8.08 19.10 14.97
C GLY A 240 -8.56 17.64 15.09
N GLN A 241 -7.85 16.77 15.80
CA GLN A 241 -8.27 15.39 16.11
C GLN A 241 -8.83 14.65 14.89
N LYS A 242 -7.97 14.32 13.96
CA LYS A 242 -8.35 13.55 12.76
C LYS A 242 -8.48 12.07 13.07
N GLN A 243 -9.39 11.40 12.37
CA GLN A 243 -9.57 9.95 12.46
C GLN A 243 -8.71 9.22 11.45
N LEU A 244 -8.27 8.01 11.82
CA LEU A 244 -7.54 7.08 10.96
C LEU A 244 -8.42 5.87 10.64
N SER A 245 -8.69 5.65 9.37
CA SER A 245 -9.34 4.45 8.85
C SER A 245 -8.35 3.65 7.98
N ALA A 246 -8.40 2.33 8.02
CA ALA A 246 -7.67 1.48 7.09
C ALA A 246 -8.62 0.77 6.13
N HIS A 247 -8.21 0.68 4.86
CA HIS A 247 -8.88 -0.13 3.85
C HIS A 247 -7.94 -1.25 3.41
N ALA A 248 -8.29 -2.48 3.72
CA ALA A 248 -7.43 -3.64 3.53
C ALA A 248 -8.07 -4.70 2.64
N PHE A 249 -7.24 -5.62 2.13
CA PHE A 249 -7.75 -6.80 1.45
C PHE A 249 -8.58 -7.67 2.39
N MET A 250 -9.69 -8.17 1.87
CA MET A 250 -10.57 -9.08 2.62
C MET A 250 -9.87 -10.44 2.86
N PRO A 251 -10.19 -11.15 3.96
CA PRO A 251 -9.79 -12.54 4.12
C PRO A 251 -10.35 -13.42 2.96
N PRO A 252 -9.58 -14.40 2.44
CA PRO A 252 -8.29 -14.87 2.97
C PRO A 252 -7.05 -14.10 2.44
N PHE A 253 -7.21 -13.14 1.52
CA PHE A 253 -6.10 -12.43 0.89
C PHE A 253 -5.24 -11.67 1.90
N SER A 254 -5.85 -11.10 2.95
CA SER A 254 -5.14 -10.41 4.02
C SER A 254 -4.04 -11.25 4.68
N HIS A 255 -4.18 -12.57 4.73
CA HIS A 255 -3.11 -13.45 5.25
C HIS A 255 -1.87 -13.49 4.35
N ILE A 256 -2.06 -13.32 3.03
CA ILE A 256 -0.97 -13.33 2.05
C ILE A 256 -0.34 -11.94 1.93
N THR A 257 -1.16 -10.90 2.00
CA THR A 257 -0.73 -9.51 1.86
C THR A 257 -0.06 -8.98 3.13
N GLY A 258 -0.37 -9.57 4.30
CA GLY A 258 0.23 -9.22 5.58
C GLY A 258 -0.62 -8.26 6.41
N PHE A 259 -1.96 -8.27 6.29
CA PHE A 259 -2.81 -7.43 7.12
C PHE A 259 -3.34 -8.19 8.36
N ASP A 260 -3.01 -7.69 9.54
CA ASP A 260 -3.51 -8.19 10.82
C ASP A 260 -4.67 -7.32 11.33
N PHE A 261 -5.91 -7.77 11.08
CA PHE A 261 -7.11 -7.06 11.51
C PHE A 261 -7.18 -6.84 13.03
N SER A 262 -6.67 -7.79 13.82
CA SER A 262 -6.72 -7.69 15.28
C SER A 262 -5.83 -6.57 15.80
N GLN A 263 -4.62 -6.47 15.28
CA GLN A 263 -3.70 -5.40 15.66
C GLN A 263 -4.11 -4.05 15.04
N ALA A 264 -4.52 -4.04 13.78
CA ALA A 264 -5.02 -2.84 13.12
C ALA A 264 -6.22 -2.21 13.87
N ALA A 265 -7.11 -3.04 14.44
CA ALA A 265 -8.25 -2.56 15.23
C ALA A 265 -7.86 -1.84 16.53
N SER A 266 -6.64 -2.02 17.02
CA SER A 266 -6.12 -1.28 18.18
C SER A 266 -5.45 0.05 17.80
N ILE A 267 -5.19 0.26 16.50
CA ILE A 267 -4.47 1.43 15.96
C ILE A 267 -5.42 2.38 15.24
N CYS A 268 -6.34 1.83 14.45
CA CYS A 268 -7.26 2.59 13.62
C CYS A 268 -8.60 2.81 14.31
N ASP A 269 -9.26 3.94 14.03
CA ASP A 269 -10.61 4.24 14.49
C ASP A 269 -11.66 3.39 13.76
N SER A 270 -11.35 2.96 12.53
CA SER A 270 -12.18 2.03 11.74
C SER A 270 -11.37 1.25 10.71
N ILE A 271 -11.91 0.10 10.28
CA ILE A 271 -11.33 -0.74 9.21
C ILE A 271 -12.47 -1.13 8.26
N SER A 272 -12.21 -1.10 6.96
CA SER A 272 -13.20 -1.39 5.91
C SER A 272 -12.62 -2.30 4.81
#